data_9230ac5845374084186d5622edd36601
#
_entry.id   9230ac5845374084186d5622edd36601
#
_cell.length_a   1.000
_cell.length_b   1.000
_cell.length_c   1.000
_cell.angle_alpha   90.00
_cell.angle_beta   90.00
_cell.angle_gamma   90.00
#
_symmetry.space_group_name_H-M   'P 1'
#
loop_
_entity.id
_entity.type
_entity.pdbx_description
1 polymer ?
#
loop_
_entity_poly.entity_id
_entity_poly.type
_entity_poly.pdbx_seq_one_letter_code
_entity_poly.pdbx_strand_id
1 'polypeptide(L)'
;MEMDDESQLVLKAQEGNVEAFMILAKKYEQPVFRLLYRLTKNREDAADLTQETMLKAFRAIKEFKLKSSFNTWLHRIAVNLALNFIKKHQNQKSQMEYLDNLKNEEQEVPVFSSPEEVSISEEFRINLEKAIEELPLAYRTTFSLIVFQGMSHQEAARILGCSENTVSWRMHEARKMLKERLKPFLNLKQEV
;
A
#
# COMPACT_ATOMS: atom_id res chain seq x y z
N MET A 1 -22.76 3.79 -24.66
CA MET A 1 -21.59 3.30 -23.87
C MET A 1 -22.02 3.37 -22.42
N GLU A 2 -22.47 2.24 -21.88
CA GLU A 2 -22.86 2.18 -20.46
C GLU A 2 -21.64 2.54 -19.62
N MET A 3 -21.77 3.56 -18.81
CA MET A 3 -20.72 3.91 -17.83
C MET A 3 -20.71 2.83 -16.76
N ASP A 4 -19.51 2.36 -16.40
CA ASP A 4 -19.29 1.46 -15.29
C ASP A 4 -19.95 2.00 -14.02
N ASP A 5 -20.55 1.12 -13.21
CA ASP A 5 -21.24 1.47 -11.97
C ASP A 5 -20.40 2.37 -11.04
N GLU A 6 -19.09 2.17 -11.05
CA GLU A 6 -18.14 2.98 -10.25
C GLU A 6 -18.08 4.42 -10.76
N SER A 7 -18.02 4.61 -12.07
CA SER A 7 -18.00 5.95 -12.66
C SER A 7 -19.28 6.73 -12.36
N GLN A 8 -20.43 6.07 -12.32
CA GLN A 8 -21.70 6.69 -11.92
C GLN A 8 -21.70 7.10 -10.44
N LEU A 9 -21.17 6.25 -9.57
CA LEU A 9 -21.02 6.58 -8.14
C LEU A 9 -20.10 7.80 -7.94
N VAL A 10 -19.00 7.86 -8.68
CA VAL A 10 -18.09 9.00 -8.63
C VAL A 10 -18.79 10.31 -9.04
N LEU A 11 -19.55 10.31 -10.15
CA LEU A 11 -20.28 11.49 -10.59
C LEU A 11 -21.33 11.93 -9.57
N LYS A 12 -22.11 11.00 -9.03
CA LYS A 12 -23.07 11.31 -7.95
C LYS A 12 -22.38 11.90 -6.70
N ALA A 13 -21.23 11.33 -6.31
CA ALA A 13 -20.46 11.85 -5.19
C ALA A 13 -19.93 13.28 -5.48
N GLN A 14 -19.54 13.59 -6.70
CA GLN A 14 -19.14 14.94 -7.14
C GLN A 14 -20.28 15.94 -7.05
N GLU A 15 -21.51 15.51 -7.32
CA GLU A 15 -22.73 16.30 -7.15
C GLU A 15 -23.16 16.50 -5.69
N GLY A 16 -22.42 15.87 -4.75
CA GLY A 16 -22.65 16.00 -3.31
C GLY A 16 -23.46 14.87 -2.70
N ASN A 17 -23.71 13.79 -3.44
CA ASN A 17 -24.37 12.62 -2.87
C ASN A 17 -23.42 11.87 -1.94
N VAL A 18 -23.67 11.99 -0.64
CA VAL A 18 -22.85 11.37 0.42
C VAL A 18 -22.93 9.85 0.39
N GLU A 19 -24.12 9.29 0.09
CA GLU A 19 -24.31 7.83 0.04
C GLU A 19 -23.46 7.19 -1.07
N ALA A 20 -23.39 7.83 -2.25
CA ALA A 20 -22.55 7.38 -3.35
C ALA A 20 -21.06 7.36 -2.94
N PHE A 21 -20.59 8.39 -2.21
CA PHE A 21 -19.24 8.39 -1.70
C PHE A 21 -19.01 7.29 -0.64
N MET A 22 -19.98 7.05 0.26
CA MET A 22 -19.88 6.01 1.28
C MET A 22 -19.75 4.61 0.68
N ILE A 23 -20.43 4.34 -0.44
CA ILE A 23 -20.30 3.07 -1.19
C ILE A 23 -18.86 2.93 -1.73
N LEU A 24 -18.32 3.99 -2.34
CA LEU A 24 -16.93 4.00 -2.83
C LEU A 24 -15.94 3.81 -1.67
N ALA A 25 -16.11 4.56 -0.57
CA ALA A 25 -15.25 4.46 0.61
C ALA A 25 -15.23 3.03 1.17
N LYS A 26 -16.40 2.42 1.36
CA LYS A 26 -16.52 1.03 1.86
C LYS A 26 -15.81 0.01 0.95
N LYS A 27 -15.90 0.21 -0.38
CA LYS A 27 -15.22 -0.65 -1.36
C LYS A 27 -13.69 -0.60 -1.21
N TYR A 28 -13.14 0.59 -0.94
CA TYR A 28 -11.69 0.83 -0.95
C TYR A 28 -11.04 0.92 0.43
N GLU A 29 -11.80 0.94 1.51
CA GLU A 29 -11.28 1.05 2.89
C GLU A 29 -10.25 -0.03 3.20
N GLN A 30 -10.59 -1.31 2.99
CA GLN A 30 -9.71 -2.43 3.28
C GLN A 30 -8.46 -2.49 2.37
N PRO A 31 -8.57 -2.33 1.04
CA PRO A 31 -7.40 -2.19 0.17
C PRO A 31 -6.45 -1.08 0.61
N VAL A 32 -6.98 0.12 0.92
CA VAL A 32 -6.19 1.26 1.39
C VAL A 32 -5.53 0.97 2.73
N PHE A 33 -6.28 0.42 3.70
CA PHE A 33 -5.73 0.04 5.00
C PHE A 33 -4.57 -0.95 4.86
N ARG A 34 -4.73 -2.01 4.05
CA ARG A 34 -3.66 -3.00 3.84
C ARG A 34 -2.41 -2.39 3.20
N LEU A 35 -2.58 -1.46 2.26
CA LEU A 35 -1.45 -0.73 1.69
C LEU A 35 -0.75 0.11 2.76
N LEU A 36 -1.51 0.91 3.52
CA LEU A 36 -0.98 1.79 4.55
C LEU A 36 -0.28 1.01 5.67
N TYR A 37 -0.85 -0.12 6.09
CA TYR A 37 -0.22 -1.01 7.04
C TYR A 37 1.15 -1.52 6.55
N ARG A 38 1.26 -1.97 5.29
CA ARG A 38 2.55 -2.38 4.72
C ARG A 38 3.58 -1.26 4.67
N LEU A 39 3.14 0.00 4.57
CA LEU A 39 4.06 1.14 4.55
C LEU A 39 4.47 1.59 5.95
N THR A 40 3.54 1.68 6.90
CA THR A 40 3.79 2.16 8.26
C THR A 40 4.31 1.08 9.20
N LYS A 41 3.97 -0.19 8.95
CA LYS A 41 4.22 -1.36 9.83
C LYS A 41 3.58 -1.22 11.21
N ASN A 42 2.62 -0.34 11.34
CA ASN A 42 1.86 -0.10 12.57
C ASN A 42 0.37 -0.06 12.24
N ARG A 43 -0.43 -0.80 13.04
CA ARG A 43 -1.86 -0.95 12.80
C ARG A 43 -2.65 0.33 13.11
N GLU A 44 -2.29 1.01 14.18
CA GLU A 44 -2.96 2.24 14.60
C GLU A 44 -2.69 3.36 13.60
N ASP A 45 -1.41 3.57 13.23
CA ASP A 45 -1.02 4.53 12.20
C ASP A 45 -1.72 4.25 10.86
N ALA A 46 -1.82 2.98 10.46
CA ALA A 46 -2.50 2.60 9.24
C ALA A 46 -4.01 2.89 9.30
N ALA A 47 -4.66 2.68 10.45
CA ALA A 47 -6.07 2.98 10.65
C ALA A 47 -6.32 4.50 10.58
N ASP A 48 -5.51 5.29 11.27
CA ASP A 48 -5.61 6.76 11.27
C ASP A 48 -5.40 7.33 9.86
N LEU A 49 -4.36 6.87 9.17
CA LEU A 49 -4.08 7.29 7.79
C LEU A 49 -5.16 6.85 6.81
N THR A 50 -5.83 5.71 7.06
CA THR A 50 -6.99 5.28 6.26
C THR A 50 -8.15 6.25 6.42
N GLN A 51 -8.50 6.59 7.65
CA GLN A 51 -9.55 7.58 7.94
C GLN A 51 -9.21 8.93 7.33
N GLU A 52 -7.97 9.40 7.51
CA GLU A 52 -7.52 10.67 6.91
C GLU A 52 -7.57 10.63 5.38
N THR A 53 -7.24 9.49 4.76
CA THR A 53 -7.36 9.28 3.31
C THR A 53 -8.80 9.45 2.86
N MET A 54 -9.75 8.79 3.53
CA MET A 54 -11.18 8.88 3.17
C MET A 54 -11.73 10.30 3.37
N LEU A 55 -11.36 10.97 4.45
CA LEU A 55 -11.76 12.35 4.69
C LEU A 55 -11.20 13.32 3.64
N LYS A 56 -9.92 13.18 3.25
CA LYS A 56 -9.32 13.99 2.19
C LYS A 56 -9.96 13.70 0.83
N ALA A 57 -10.22 12.43 0.53
CA ALA A 57 -10.90 12.04 -0.69
C ALA A 57 -12.31 12.63 -0.77
N PHE A 58 -13.09 12.55 0.32
CA PHE A 58 -14.43 13.15 0.39
C PHE A 58 -14.42 14.66 0.12
N ARG A 59 -13.47 15.39 0.71
CA ARG A 59 -13.35 16.84 0.52
C ARG A 59 -12.92 17.21 -0.90
N ALA A 60 -12.08 16.38 -1.52
CA ALA A 60 -11.49 16.64 -2.83
C ALA A 60 -12.23 15.99 -4.01
N ILE A 61 -13.30 15.20 -3.77
CA ILE A 61 -13.99 14.45 -4.82
C ILE A 61 -14.54 15.36 -5.92
N LYS A 62 -15.01 16.55 -5.58
CA LYS A 62 -15.53 17.56 -6.54
C LYS A 62 -14.48 18.03 -7.52
N GLU A 63 -13.21 17.99 -7.14
CA GLU A 63 -12.07 18.41 -7.97
C GLU A 63 -11.44 17.26 -8.76
N PHE A 64 -11.93 16.04 -8.56
CA PHE A 64 -11.42 14.86 -9.27
C PHE A 64 -11.78 14.90 -10.74
N LYS A 65 -10.79 15.06 -11.62
CA LYS A 65 -10.96 15.34 -13.06
C LYS A 65 -11.18 14.10 -13.94
N LEU A 66 -11.38 12.90 -13.37
CA LEU A 66 -11.57 11.63 -14.10
C LEU A 66 -10.43 11.30 -15.09
N LYS A 67 -9.22 11.83 -14.87
CA LYS A 67 -8.03 11.53 -15.70
C LYS A 67 -7.37 10.19 -15.37
N SER A 68 -7.83 9.52 -14.34
CA SER A 68 -7.44 8.17 -13.90
C SER A 68 -8.64 7.48 -13.28
N SER A 69 -8.56 6.18 -12.98
CA SER A 69 -9.58 5.52 -12.17
C SER A 69 -9.66 6.17 -10.78
N PHE A 70 -10.83 6.06 -10.14
CA PHE A 70 -11.00 6.49 -8.74
C PHE A 70 -10.02 5.77 -7.81
N ASN A 71 -9.79 4.48 -8.06
CA ASN A 71 -8.80 3.66 -7.35
C ASN A 71 -7.41 4.29 -7.39
N THR A 72 -6.89 4.62 -8.57
CA THR A 72 -5.57 5.26 -8.74
C THR A 72 -5.48 6.60 -8.02
N TRP A 73 -6.53 7.42 -8.12
CA TRP A 73 -6.59 8.72 -7.47
C TRP A 73 -6.60 8.60 -5.93
N LEU A 74 -7.42 7.71 -5.38
CA LEU A 74 -7.52 7.47 -3.95
C LEU A 74 -6.21 6.93 -3.38
N HIS A 75 -5.58 5.96 -4.05
CA HIS A 75 -4.29 5.42 -3.62
C HIS A 75 -3.16 6.45 -3.69
N ARG A 76 -3.23 7.42 -4.60
CA ARG A 76 -2.29 8.55 -4.62
C ARG A 76 -2.41 9.40 -3.35
N ILE A 77 -3.64 9.65 -2.88
CA ILE A 77 -3.86 10.36 -1.61
C ILE A 77 -3.26 9.56 -0.46
N ALA A 78 -3.56 8.26 -0.37
CA ALA A 78 -3.08 7.37 0.68
C ALA A 78 -1.54 7.30 0.73
N VAL A 79 -0.89 7.06 -0.41
CA VAL A 79 0.57 6.97 -0.49
C VAL A 79 1.23 8.29 -0.10
N ASN A 80 0.72 9.42 -0.56
CA ASN A 80 1.27 10.73 -0.19
C ASN A 80 1.16 10.99 1.32
N LEU A 81 0.04 10.61 1.95
CA LEU A 81 -0.13 10.70 3.40
C LEU A 81 0.89 9.82 4.12
N ALA A 82 1.01 8.56 3.74
CA ALA A 82 1.94 7.62 4.35
C ALA A 82 3.39 8.07 4.22
N LEU A 83 3.82 8.51 3.04
CA LEU A 83 5.19 8.97 2.83
C LEU A 83 5.52 10.22 3.66
N ASN A 84 4.58 11.17 3.75
CA ASN A 84 4.74 12.36 4.60
C ASN A 84 4.80 11.99 6.08
N PHE A 85 3.94 11.10 6.53
CA PHE A 85 3.92 10.58 7.89
C PHE A 85 5.25 9.92 8.26
N ILE A 86 5.70 8.96 7.45
CA ILE A 86 6.97 8.22 7.67
C ILE A 86 8.15 9.20 7.71
N LYS A 87 8.23 10.13 6.77
CA LYS A 87 9.29 11.14 6.74
C LYS A 87 9.31 12.00 8.00
N LYS A 88 8.14 12.42 8.48
CA LYS A 88 8.01 13.21 9.72
C LYS A 88 8.51 12.43 10.93
N HIS A 89 8.10 11.15 11.05
CA HIS A 89 8.51 10.30 12.17
C HIS A 89 10.00 9.91 12.11
N GLN A 90 10.58 9.69 10.92
CA GLN A 90 12.02 9.46 10.79
C GLN A 90 12.84 10.67 11.21
N ASN A 91 12.40 11.88 10.86
CA ASN A 91 13.07 13.12 11.29
C ASN A 91 12.94 13.33 12.82
N GLN A 92 11.84 12.93 13.43
CA GLN A 92 11.67 12.98 14.89
C GLN A 92 12.51 11.92 15.60
N LYS A 93 12.60 10.68 15.08
CA LYS A 93 13.46 9.63 15.62
C LYS A 93 14.93 10.02 15.56
N SER A 94 15.42 10.56 14.46
CA SER A 94 16.80 11.03 14.37
C SER A 94 17.11 12.19 15.33
N GLN A 95 16.13 12.95 15.78
CA GLN A 95 16.28 13.94 16.86
C GLN A 95 16.17 13.32 18.25
N MET A 96 15.41 12.21 18.41
CA MET A 96 15.23 11.51 19.69
C MET A 96 16.26 10.40 19.95
N GLU A 97 16.85 9.79 18.91
CA GLU A 97 17.93 8.78 19.06
C GLU A 97 19.20 9.34 19.72
N TYR A 98 19.30 10.67 19.85
CA TYR A 98 20.28 11.29 20.75
C TYR A 98 19.92 11.15 22.25
N LEU A 99 18.71 10.67 22.59
CA LEU A 99 18.22 10.66 23.98
C LEU A 99 17.73 9.30 24.51
N ASP A 100 17.43 8.28 23.68
CA ASP A 100 16.97 6.99 24.23
C ASP A 100 17.19 5.79 23.29
N ASN A 101 18.22 5.03 23.60
CA ASN A 101 18.29 3.61 23.22
C ASN A 101 17.37 2.85 24.18
N LEU A 102 16.17 2.42 23.75
CA LEU A 102 15.48 1.23 24.27
C LEU A 102 14.02 1.15 23.77
N LYS A 103 13.74 0.07 23.11
CA LYS A 103 12.54 -0.78 22.99
C LYS A 103 12.08 -1.02 21.56
N ASN A 104 12.55 -2.14 21.03
CA ASN A 104 11.86 -2.85 19.94
C ASN A 104 10.69 -3.61 20.57
N GLU A 105 9.46 -3.15 20.33
CA GLU A 105 8.28 -3.98 20.53
C GLU A 105 8.05 -4.78 19.25
N GLU A 106 8.22 -6.10 19.35
CA GLU A 106 7.76 -7.04 18.32
C GLU A 106 6.22 -7.01 18.31
N GLN A 107 5.65 -6.35 17.33
CA GLN A 107 4.21 -6.41 17.09
C GLN A 107 3.89 -7.59 16.18
N GLU A 108 2.97 -8.44 16.62
CA GLU A 108 2.41 -9.54 15.83
C GLU A 108 1.84 -9.01 14.51
N VAL A 109 2.31 -9.58 13.40
CA VAL A 109 1.89 -9.23 12.05
C VAL A 109 0.49 -9.82 11.80
N PRO A 110 -0.53 -9.01 11.52
CA PRO A 110 -1.84 -9.55 11.14
C PRO A 110 -1.74 -10.30 9.82
N VAL A 111 -2.07 -11.57 9.85
CA VAL A 111 -2.07 -12.45 8.69
C VAL A 111 -3.23 -12.10 7.77
N PHE A 112 -2.93 -11.52 6.63
CA PHE A 112 -3.93 -11.28 5.59
C PHE A 112 -3.93 -12.44 4.59
N SER A 113 -4.87 -13.35 4.75
CA SER A 113 -5.12 -14.40 3.77
C SER A 113 -5.65 -13.80 2.47
N SER A 114 -4.97 -14.04 1.36
CA SER A 114 -5.56 -13.92 0.03
C SER A 114 -6.28 -15.25 -0.28
N PRO A 115 -7.47 -15.24 -0.92
CA PRO A 115 -8.28 -16.45 -1.07
C PRO A 115 -7.87 -17.38 -2.21
N GLU A 116 -6.66 -17.34 -2.71
CA GLU A 116 -6.18 -18.31 -3.70
C GLU A 116 -5.17 -19.25 -3.04
N GLU A 117 -5.65 -20.49 -2.81
CA GLU A 117 -4.93 -21.63 -2.27
C GLU A 117 -3.81 -22.10 -3.20
N VAL A 118 -2.63 -21.49 -3.06
CA VAL A 118 -1.39 -22.23 -3.26
C VAL A 118 -0.97 -22.71 -1.88
N SER A 119 -0.77 -24.01 -1.69
CA SER A 119 -0.27 -24.61 -0.43
C SER A 119 1.16 -24.15 -0.15
N ILE A 120 1.29 -22.88 0.19
CA ILE A 120 2.51 -22.28 0.69
C ILE A 120 2.57 -22.64 2.17
N SER A 121 3.69 -23.21 2.64
CA SER A 121 3.83 -23.47 4.07
C SER A 121 3.70 -22.14 4.84
N GLU A 122 3.07 -22.19 6.01
CA GLU A 122 2.90 -21.02 6.89
C GLU A 122 4.23 -20.33 7.17
N GLU A 123 5.28 -21.11 7.36
CA GLU A 123 6.65 -20.62 7.54
C GLU A 123 7.14 -19.79 6.35
N PHE A 124 6.92 -20.26 5.12
CA PHE A 124 7.32 -19.50 3.93
C PHE A 124 6.53 -18.20 3.81
N ARG A 125 5.25 -18.21 4.16
CA ARG A 125 4.40 -17.01 4.15
C ARG A 125 4.91 -15.95 5.14
N ILE A 126 5.23 -16.36 6.37
CA ILE A 126 5.79 -15.46 7.39
C ILE A 126 7.12 -14.86 6.92
N ASN A 127 8.01 -15.69 6.35
CA ASN A 127 9.31 -15.22 5.86
C ASN A 127 9.16 -14.29 4.65
N LEU A 128 8.19 -14.52 3.76
CA LEU A 128 7.87 -13.64 2.65
C LEU A 128 7.39 -12.27 3.14
N GLU A 129 6.48 -12.23 4.11
CA GLU A 129 5.99 -10.97 4.69
C GLU A 129 7.14 -10.19 5.34
N LYS A 130 7.97 -10.83 6.15
CA LYS A 130 9.18 -10.21 6.73
C LYS A 130 10.12 -9.66 5.64
N ALA A 131 10.39 -10.45 4.60
CA ALA A 131 11.26 -10.02 3.51
C ALA A 131 10.71 -8.78 2.78
N ILE A 132 9.38 -8.68 2.59
CA ILE A 132 8.72 -7.51 1.99
C ILE A 132 8.84 -6.30 2.92
N GLU A 133 8.64 -6.48 4.22
CA GLU A 133 8.75 -5.41 5.20
C GLU A 133 10.16 -4.80 5.28
N GLU A 134 11.19 -5.62 5.03
CA GLU A 134 12.57 -5.18 5.02
C GLU A 134 13.00 -4.49 3.72
N LEU A 135 12.17 -4.48 2.68
CA LEU A 135 12.47 -3.71 1.48
C LEU A 135 12.57 -2.22 1.81
N PRO A 136 13.53 -1.48 1.22
CA PRO A 136 13.55 -0.03 1.29
C PRO A 136 12.20 0.56 0.85
N LEU A 137 11.76 1.63 1.52
CA LEU A 137 10.41 2.19 1.39
C LEU A 137 9.96 2.38 -0.07
N ALA A 138 10.85 2.89 -0.93
CA ALA A 138 10.53 3.12 -2.34
C ALA A 138 10.22 1.82 -3.10
N TYR A 139 10.94 0.74 -2.82
CA TYR A 139 10.72 -0.58 -3.44
C TYR A 139 9.49 -1.25 -2.84
N ARG A 140 9.33 -1.20 -1.52
CA ARG A 140 8.16 -1.74 -0.82
C ARG A 140 6.87 -1.08 -1.28
N THR A 141 6.84 0.26 -1.43
CA THR A 141 5.67 0.98 -1.93
C THR A 141 5.34 0.56 -3.35
N THR A 142 6.35 0.53 -4.25
CA THR A 142 6.16 0.14 -5.65
C THR A 142 5.65 -1.30 -5.75
N PHE A 143 6.27 -2.22 -5.02
CA PHE A 143 5.88 -3.64 -4.97
C PHE A 143 4.44 -3.80 -4.45
N SER A 144 4.09 -3.09 -3.38
CA SER A 144 2.74 -3.16 -2.81
C SER A 144 1.65 -2.68 -3.77
N LEU A 145 1.89 -1.61 -4.51
CA LEU A 145 0.94 -1.10 -5.50
C LEU A 145 0.72 -2.09 -6.65
N ILE A 146 1.78 -2.70 -7.15
CA ILE A 146 1.68 -3.60 -8.31
C ILE A 146 1.18 -4.98 -7.90
N VAL A 147 1.79 -5.60 -6.88
CA VAL A 147 1.51 -7.00 -6.54
C VAL A 147 0.24 -7.15 -5.71
N PHE A 148 0.04 -6.28 -4.72
CA PHE A 148 -1.11 -6.44 -3.80
C PHE A 148 -2.33 -5.59 -4.18
N GLN A 149 -2.13 -4.48 -4.89
CA GLN A 149 -3.24 -3.66 -5.37
C GLN A 149 -3.59 -3.92 -6.85
N GLY A 150 -2.83 -4.79 -7.53
CA GLY A 150 -3.08 -5.15 -8.92
C GLY A 150 -2.91 -4.01 -9.92
N MET A 151 -2.15 -2.97 -9.56
CA MET A 151 -1.98 -1.80 -10.41
C MET A 151 -0.97 -2.04 -11.53
N SER A 152 -1.24 -1.48 -12.70
CA SER A 152 -0.27 -1.42 -13.80
C SER A 152 0.92 -0.52 -13.44
N HIS A 153 2.03 -0.70 -14.16
CA HIS A 153 3.21 0.19 -14.02
C HIS A 153 2.86 1.66 -14.26
N GLN A 154 1.97 1.93 -15.21
CA GLN A 154 1.51 3.27 -15.51
C GLN A 154 0.73 3.90 -14.35
N GLU A 155 -0.18 3.16 -13.72
CA GLU A 155 -0.94 3.62 -12.55
C GLU A 155 -0.02 3.85 -11.36
N ALA A 156 0.88 2.92 -11.07
CA ALA A 156 1.87 3.08 -10.01
C ALA A 156 2.78 4.29 -10.26
N ALA A 157 3.20 4.54 -11.51
CA ALA A 157 3.98 5.71 -11.89
C ALA A 157 3.24 7.03 -11.60
N ARG A 158 1.93 7.07 -11.93
CA ARG A 158 1.07 8.23 -11.62
C ARG A 158 0.94 8.47 -10.11
N ILE A 159 0.78 7.40 -9.33
CA ILE A 159 0.68 7.47 -7.86
C ILE A 159 2.00 7.97 -7.27
N LEU A 160 3.13 7.42 -7.72
CA LEU A 160 4.45 7.68 -7.17
C LEU A 160 5.10 8.96 -7.72
N GLY A 161 4.49 9.60 -8.73
CA GLY A 161 5.04 10.80 -9.36
C GLY A 161 6.39 10.57 -10.07
N CYS A 162 6.58 9.40 -10.68
CA CYS A 162 7.80 9.01 -11.38
C CYS A 162 7.50 8.40 -12.76
N SER A 163 8.53 8.07 -13.54
CA SER A 163 8.36 7.40 -14.83
C SER A 163 8.02 5.92 -14.68
N GLU A 164 7.37 5.32 -15.69
CA GLU A 164 7.14 3.87 -15.75
C GLU A 164 8.46 3.07 -15.75
N ASN A 165 9.51 3.60 -16.36
CA ASN A 165 10.84 2.99 -16.31
C ASN A 165 11.37 2.93 -14.87
N THR A 166 11.14 3.98 -14.06
CA THR A 166 11.51 3.99 -12.64
C THR A 166 10.74 2.93 -11.87
N VAL A 167 9.45 2.76 -12.14
CA VAL A 167 8.61 1.72 -11.55
C VAL A 167 9.13 0.33 -11.92
N SER A 168 9.41 0.09 -13.21
CA SER A 168 9.94 -1.18 -13.71
C SER A 168 11.28 -1.51 -13.07
N TRP A 169 12.18 -0.54 -12.95
CA TRP A 169 13.47 -0.72 -12.28
C TRP A 169 13.29 -1.04 -10.79
N ARG A 170 12.43 -0.30 -10.07
CA ARG A 170 12.14 -0.58 -8.66
C ARG A 170 11.56 -1.98 -8.46
N MET A 171 10.68 -2.43 -9.35
CA MET A 171 10.12 -3.79 -9.31
C MET A 171 11.19 -4.85 -9.54
N HIS A 172 12.11 -4.61 -10.48
CA HIS A 172 13.23 -5.51 -10.72
C HIS A 172 14.11 -5.66 -9.47
N GLU A 173 14.52 -4.54 -8.87
CA GLU A 173 15.34 -4.54 -7.66
C GLU A 173 14.60 -5.14 -6.45
N ALA A 174 13.31 -4.84 -6.28
CA ALA A 174 12.50 -5.46 -5.22
C ALA A 174 12.48 -6.99 -5.35
N ARG A 175 12.21 -7.52 -6.55
CA ARG A 175 12.21 -8.97 -6.81
C ARG A 175 13.58 -9.60 -6.58
N LYS A 176 14.65 -8.93 -6.96
CA LYS A 176 16.02 -9.39 -6.72
C LYS A 176 16.32 -9.50 -5.23
N MET A 177 15.99 -8.47 -4.45
CA MET A 177 16.15 -8.47 -3.00
C MET A 177 15.33 -9.56 -2.32
N LEU A 178 14.07 -9.74 -2.72
CA LEU A 178 13.20 -10.79 -2.18
C LEU A 178 13.75 -12.19 -2.52
N LYS A 179 14.20 -12.41 -3.75
CA LYS A 179 14.80 -13.69 -4.16
C LYS A 179 16.03 -14.04 -3.31
N GLU A 180 16.91 -13.09 -3.07
CA GLU A 180 18.11 -13.33 -2.24
C GLU A 180 17.73 -13.66 -0.78
N ARG A 181 16.78 -12.95 -0.20
CA ARG A 181 16.33 -13.19 1.18
C ARG A 181 15.59 -14.52 1.34
N LEU A 182 14.84 -14.93 0.32
CA LEU A 182 14.04 -16.16 0.36
C LEU A 182 14.81 -17.40 -0.09
N LYS A 183 16.03 -17.28 -0.61
CA LYS A 183 16.85 -18.42 -1.01
C LYS A 183 16.92 -19.55 0.02
N PRO A 184 17.15 -19.28 1.32
CA PRO A 184 17.22 -20.35 2.32
C PRO A 184 15.94 -21.18 2.40
N PHE A 185 14.79 -20.56 2.16
CA PHE A 185 13.47 -21.18 2.27
C PHE A 185 13.01 -21.85 0.96
N LEU A 186 13.60 -21.48 -0.18
CA LEU A 186 13.29 -22.07 -1.48
C LEU A 186 14.05 -23.39 -1.71
N ASN A 187 15.25 -23.53 -1.15
CA ASN A 187 16.09 -24.71 -1.31
C ASN A 187 15.64 -25.90 -0.46
N LEU A 188 14.84 -25.70 0.59
CA LEU A 188 14.29 -26.77 1.42
C LEU A 188 13.29 -27.68 0.70
N LYS A 189 12.81 -27.31 -0.50
CA LYS A 189 11.86 -28.12 -1.31
C LYS A 189 12.54 -29.00 -2.39
N GLN A 190 13.86 -28.99 -2.52
CA GLN A 190 14.59 -29.83 -3.49
C GLN A 190 15.23 -31.07 -2.87
N GLU A 191 15.12 -31.29 -1.58
CA GLU A 191 15.71 -32.46 -0.87
C GLU A 191 14.65 -33.44 -0.29
N VAL A 192 13.45 -33.53 -0.93
CA VAL A 192 12.47 -34.56 -0.59
C VAL A 192 12.05 -35.31 -1.83
#